data_85087ee2f49921bbefa7bbd6547465f1
#
_entry.id   85087ee2f49921bbefa7bbd6547465f1
#
_cell.length_a   1.000
_cell.length_b   1.000
_cell.length_c   1.000
_cell.angle_alpha   90.00
_cell.angle_beta   90.00
_cell.angle_gamma   90.00
#
_symmetry.space_group_name_H-M   'P 1'
#
loop_
_entity.id
_entity.type
_entity.pdbx_description
1 polymer ?
#
loop_
_entity_poly.entity_id
_entity_poly.type
_entity_poly.pdbx_seq_one_letter_code
_entity_poly.pdbx_strand_id
1 'polypeptide(L)'
;MEQPSAAMLVIGDELLSGRTHDANMHYLAKELTEIGINLTEARFIRDDPAAIVSNIIELSKRFDYLFTSGGIGPTHDDITTDCVAEAFEKKASIRSDALKILQEYYDGKDIELNEARRRMARIPETAELIDNPISAAPGYVIENVCVMAGVPKIFQSMLKTVIPKLEKGLPTLSLSVKIYKGEGDIALDLEEMVKTFDQLNFGSYPFSEKGVHGTNIVIRGTDKKLMEEAEDKVRSLT
;
A
#
# COMPACT_ATOMS: atom_id res chain seq x y z
N MET A 1 2.24 -20.11 -10.40
CA MET A 1 1.90 -18.78 -10.96
C MET A 1 2.65 -17.75 -10.13
N GLU A 2 3.30 -16.81 -10.78
CA GLU A 2 3.99 -15.72 -10.11
C GLU A 2 2.94 -14.85 -9.39
N GLN A 3 3.23 -14.43 -8.16
CA GLN A 3 2.30 -13.57 -7.41
C GLN A 3 2.30 -12.16 -8.01
N PRO A 4 1.13 -11.50 -8.13
CA PRO A 4 1.09 -10.13 -8.59
C PRO A 4 1.95 -9.22 -7.70
N SER A 5 2.62 -8.27 -8.33
CA SER A 5 3.51 -7.32 -7.70
C SER A 5 2.85 -5.95 -7.55
N ALA A 6 3.17 -5.23 -6.49
CA ALA A 6 2.67 -3.89 -6.26
C ALA A 6 3.78 -2.94 -5.80
N ALA A 7 3.61 -1.67 -6.13
CA ALA A 7 4.37 -0.58 -5.54
C ALA A 7 3.45 0.44 -4.89
N MET A 8 3.99 1.22 -3.94
CA MET A 8 3.31 2.35 -3.35
C MET A 8 4.12 3.63 -3.51
N LEU A 9 3.46 4.70 -3.92
CA LEU A 9 3.99 6.05 -3.99
C LEU A 9 3.27 6.92 -2.98
N VAL A 10 3.97 7.31 -1.92
CA VAL A 10 3.45 8.18 -0.85
C VAL A 10 3.93 9.60 -1.13
N ILE A 11 2.99 10.53 -1.29
CA ILE A 11 3.23 11.90 -1.69
C ILE A 11 2.84 12.82 -0.53
N GLY A 12 3.78 13.63 -0.04
CA GLY A 12 3.52 14.58 1.03
C GLY A 12 4.79 15.04 1.72
N ASP A 13 5.02 16.34 1.74
CA ASP A 13 6.14 17.00 2.44
C ASP A 13 6.09 16.78 3.96
N GLU A 14 4.88 16.63 4.55
CA GLU A 14 4.69 16.42 5.98
C GLU A 14 5.23 15.06 6.49
N LEU A 15 5.29 14.07 5.61
CA LEU A 15 5.86 12.76 5.93
C LEU A 15 7.39 12.83 5.95
N LEU A 16 7.97 13.47 4.94
CA LEU A 16 9.43 13.63 4.82
C LEU A 16 10.01 14.60 5.86
N SER A 17 9.23 15.56 6.31
CA SER A 17 9.61 16.48 7.42
C SER A 17 9.46 15.85 8.81
N GLY A 18 8.91 14.62 8.91
CA GLY A 18 8.67 13.96 10.18
C GLY A 18 7.50 14.54 10.99
N ARG A 19 6.70 15.43 10.41
CA ARG A 19 5.51 16.02 11.04
C ARG A 19 4.40 14.98 11.23
N THR A 20 4.29 14.05 10.29
CA THR A 20 3.26 13.00 10.27
C THR A 20 3.90 11.63 10.09
N HIS A 21 3.40 10.62 10.80
CA HIS A 21 3.76 9.23 10.55
C HIS A 21 2.88 8.64 9.46
N ASP A 22 3.48 7.93 8.52
CA ASP A 22 2.72 7.17 7.54
C ASP A 22 2.04 5.97 8.22
N ALA A 23 0.75 5.80 7.94
CA ALA A 23 -0.03 4.64 8.34
C ALA A 23 -0.60 3.89 7.13
N ASN A 24 -0.52 4.49 5.95
CA ASN A 24 -1.17 3.98 4.73
C ASN A 24 -0.35 2.83 4.12
N MET A 25 0.97 2.97 4.06
CA MET A 25 1.85 1.92 3.52
C MET A 25 1.76 0.64 4.36
N HIS A 26 1.81 0.76 5.69
CA HIS A 26 1.68 -0.41 6.57
C HIS A 26 0.32 -1.10 6.39
N TYR A 27 -0.77 -0.31 6.30
CA TYR A 27 -2.10 -0.85 6.09
C TYR A 27 -2.22 -1.53 4.72
N LEU A 28 -1.75 -0.88 3.64
CA LEU A 28 -1.72 -1.46 2.30
C LEU A 28 -0.95 -2.78 2.26
N ALA A 29 0.26 -2.82 2.83
CA ALA A 29 1.09 -4.01 2.86
C ALA A 29 0.37 -5.21 3.50
N LYS A 30 -0.34 -4.96 4.61
CA LYS A 30 -1.12 -5.99 5.31
C LYS A 30 -2.26 -6.52 4.42
N GLU A 31 -3.10 -5.63 3.89
CA GLU A 31 -4.25 -6.01 3.07
C GLU A 31 -3.84 -6.74 1.78
N LEU A 32 -2.75 -6.29 1.13
CA LEU A 32 -2.23 -6.94 -0.08
C LEU A 32 -1.67 -8.34 0.22
N THR A 33 -0.96 -8.50 1.34
CA THR A 33 -0.45 -9.81 1.78
C THR A 33 -1.58 -10.82 1.98
N GLU A 34 -2.71 -10.41 2.54
CA GLU A 34 -3.89 -11.26 2.77
C GLU A 34 -4.52 -11.78 1.47
N ILE A 35 -4.34 -11.06 0.36
CA ILE A 35 -4.86 -11.45 -0.96
C ILE A 35 -3.78 -11.95 -1.92
N GLY A 36 -2.55 -12.16 -1.43
CA GLY A 36 -1.45 -12.73 -2.20
C GLY A 36 -0.84 -11.79 -3.23
N ILE A 37 -0.90 -10.47 -3.01
CA ILE A 37 -0.19 -9.46 -3.80
C ILE A 37 1.04 -9.00 -3.02
N ASN A 38 2.21 -9.01 -3.66
CA ASN A 38 3.46 -8.60 -3.03
C ASN A 38 3.67 -7.09 -3.16
N LEU A 39 3.58 -6.35 -2.05
CA LEU A 39 4.08 -4.98 -2.02
C LEU A 39 5.62 -5.01 -2.01
N THR A 40 6.22 -4.77 -3.17
CA THR A 40 7.66 -4.96 -3.41
C THR A 40 8.45 -3.69 -3.17
N GLU A 41 7.85 -2.53 -3.45
CA GLU A 41 8.52 -1.23 -3.34
C GLU A 41 7.58 -0.17 -2.77
N ALA A 42 8.11 0.70 -1.90
CA ALA A 42 7.41 1.89 -1.44
C ALA A 42 8.36 3.10 -1.53
N ARG A 43 7.89 4.19 -2.13
CA ARG A 43 8.62 5.45 -2.23
C ARG A 43 7.87 6.55 -1.51
N PHE A 44 8.63 7.38 -0.78
CA PHE A 44 8.13 8.61 -0.18
C PHE A 44 8.75 9.78 -0.94
N ILE A 45 7.92 10.63 -1.49
CA ILE A 45 8.35 11.77 -2.28
C ILE A 45 7.67 13.06 -1.84
N ARG A 46 8.28 14.17 -2.21
CA ARG A 46 7.71 15.50 -2.00
C ARG A 46 6.56 15.79 -2.97
N ASP A 47 5.81 16.83 -2.65
CA ASP A 47 4.83 17.43 -3.56
C ASP A 47 5.55 18.20 -4.69
N ASP A 48 6.34 17.48 -5.48
CA ASP A 48 7.10 17.99 -6.62
C ASP A 48 6.57 17.36 -7.92
N PRO A 49 6.08 18.16 -8.88
CA PRO A 49 5.46 17.64 -10.10
C PRO A 49 6.36 16.70 -10.90
N ALA A 50 7.63 17.06 -11.08
CA ALA A 50 8.55 16.26 -11.88
C ALA A 50 8.85 14.92 -11.22
N ALA A 51 9.01 14.92 -9.89
CA ALA A 51 9.20 13.70 -9.11
C ALA A 51 7.95 12.81 -9.18
N ILE A 52 6.75 13.36 -9.03
CA ILE A 52 5.50 12.60 -9.09
C ILE A 52 5.34 11.95 -10.46
N VAL A 53 5.44 12.72 -11.55
CA VAL A 53 5.28 12.24 -12.94
C VAL A 53 6.28 11.11 -13.24
N SER A 54 7.56 11.34 -12.96
CA SER A 54 8.61 10.35 -13.25
C SER A 54 8.42 9.04 -12.48
N ASN A 55 8.05 9.12 -11.19
CA ASN A 55 7.79 7.92 -10.39
C ASN A 55 6.53 7.16 -10.84
N ILE A 56 5.47 7.86 -11.23
CA ILE A 56 4.25 7.21 -11.77
C ILE A 56 4.61 6.45 -13.05
N ILE A 57 5.31 7.08 -14.00
CA ILE A 57 5.70 6.46 -15.27
C ILE A 57 6.60 5.23 -15.04
N GLU A 58 7.56 5.33 -14.12
CA GLU A 58 8.49 4.24 -13.83
C GLU A 58 7.76 3.07 -13.14
N LEU A 59 7.06 3.37 -12.04
CA LEU A 59 6.47 2.33 -11.20
C LEU A 59 5.29 1.63 -11.87
N SER A 60 4.46 2.34 -12.63
CA SER A 60 3.34 1.74 -13.36
C SER A 60 3.79 0.74 -14.45
N LYS A 61 5.00 0.92 -14.99
CA LYS A 61 5.57 -0.01 -15.98
C LYS A 61 6.25 -1.24 -15.37
N ARG A 62 6.67 -1.13 -14.10
CA ARG A 62 7.46 -2.18 -13.43
C ARG A 62 6.61 -3.13 -12.59
N PHE A 63 5.45 -2.69 -12.13
CA PHE A 63 4.60 -3.44 -11.22
C PHE A 63 3.21 -3.64 -11.80
N ASP A 64 2.56 -4.74 -11.41
CA ASP A 64 1.18 -5.02 -11.83
C ASP A 64 0.20 -3.99 -11.27
N TYR A 65 0.49 -3.45 -10.07
CA TYR A 65 -0.31 -2.40 -9.43
C TYR A 65 0.57 -1.30 -8.85
N LEU A 66 0.15 -0.06 -9.03
CA LEU A 66 0.70 1.10 -8.33
C LEU A 66 -0.40 1.75 -7.48
N PHE A 67 -0.13 1.90 -6.19
CA PHE A 67 -1.01 2.63 -5.28
C PHE A 67 -0.38 3.97 -4.93
N THR A 68 -1.14 5.07 -5.04
CA THR A 68 -0.68 6.37 -4.54
C THR A 68 -1.45 6.79 -3.31
N SER A 69 -0.83 7.59 -2.45
CA SER A 69 -1.43 8.15 -1.25
C SER A 69 -1.04 9.63 -1.11
N GLY A 70 -2.01 10.51 -1.16
CA GLY A 70 -1.83 11.95 -0.98
C GLY A 70 -2.05 12.80 -2.24
N GLY A 71 -2.18 14.10 -2.04
CA GLY A 71 -2.22 15.12 -3.09
C GLY A 71 -3.47 15.15 -3.98
N ILE A 72 -4.64 14.64 -3.50
CA ILE A 72 -5.91 14.70 -4.24
C ILE A 72 -7.02 15.48 -3.51
N GLY A 73 -6.65 16.32 -2.56
CA GLY A 73 -7.56 17.15 -1.79
C GLY A 73 -7.96 18.45 -2.51
N PRO A 74 -8.54 19.40 -1.76
CA PRO A 74 -9.05 20.65 -2.31
C PRO A 74 -8.02 21.79 -2.33
N THR A 75 -6.81 21.60 -1.78
CA THR A 75 -5.86 22.68 -1.54
C THR A 75 -4.91 22.88 -2.74
N HIS A 76 -4.09 23.91 -2.69
CA HIS A 76 -3.25 24.29 -3.82
C HIS A 76 -2.05 23.35 -4.04
N ASP A 77 -1.66 22.64 -3.00
CA ASP A 77 -0.61 21.63 -2.95
C ASP A 77 -1.11 20.23 -3.38
N ASP A 78 -2.42 20.04 -3.54
CA ASP A 78 -3.00 18.81 -4.07
C ASP A 78 -2.82 18.74 -5.61
N ILE A 79 -1.64 18.33 -6.04
CA ILE A 79 -1.21 18.31 -7.44
C ILE A 79 -1.16 16.91 -8.08
N THR A 80 -1.39 15.85 -7.29
CA THR A 80 -1.25 14.47 -7.74
C THR A 80 -2.11 14.16 -8.96
N THR A 81 -3.35 14.66 -9.02
CA THR A 81 -4.24 14.42 -10.17
C THR A 81 -3.70 15.02 -11.47
N ASP A 82 -3.11 16.21 -11.41
CA ASP A 82 -2.52 16.84 -12.61
C ASP A 82 -1.27 16.07 -13.06
N CYS A 83 -0.44 15.63 -12.13
CA CYS A 83 0.75 14.82 -12.42
C CYS A 83 0.40 13.44 -12.99
N VAL A 84 -0.64 12.80 -12.48
CA VAL A 84 -1.15 11.52 -13.04
C VAL A 84 -1.67 11.74 -14.46
N ALA A 85 -2.44 12.80 -14.70
CA ALA A 85 -2.93 13.12 -16.03
C ALA A 85 -1.79 13.37 -17.03
N GLU A 86 -0.75 14.09 -16.59
CA GLU A 86 0.47 14.30 -17.39
C GLU A 86 1.19 12.97 -17.69
N ALA A 87 1.40 12.13 -16.67
CA ALA A 87 2.10 10.85 -16.79
C ALA A 87 1.44 9.91 -17.84
N PHE A 88 0.11 9.98 -17.96
CA PHE A 88 -0.68 9.17 -18.92
C PHE A 88 -1.11 9.94 -20.16
N GLU A 89 -0.63 11.17 -20.37
CA GLU A 89 -0.99 12.03 -21.52
C GLU A 89 -2.53 12.21 -21.63
N LYS A 90 -3.22 12.37 -20.50
CA LYS A 90 -4.66 12.57 -20.41
C LYS A 90 -4.97 13.98 -19.90
N LYS A 91 -6.20 14.41 -20.14
CA LYS A 91 -6.71 15.67 -19.54
C LYS A 91 -7.42 15.36 -18.23
N ALA A 92 -7.12 16.12 -17.19
CA ALA A 92 -7.90 16.13 -15.95
C ALA A 92 -8.88 17.30 -15.98
N SER A 93 -10.16 16.99 -15.79
CA SER A 93 -11.22 18.00 -15.75
C SER A 93 -12.24 17.66 -14.66
N ILE A 94 -13.06 18.63 -14.27
CA ILE A 94 -14.20 18.37 -13.38
C ILE A 94 -15.19 17.47 -14.12
N ARG A 95 -15.30 16.22 -13.65
CA ARG A 95 -16.22 15.23 -14.23
C ARG A 95 -17.60 15.32 -13.59
N SER A 96 -18.61 15.18 -14.40
CA SER A 96 -20.01 15.32 -13.95
C SER A 96 -20.43 14.23 -12.96
N ASP A 97 -19.93 13.00 -13.11
CA ASP A 97 -20.19 11.89 -12.20
C ASP A 97 -19.58 12.12 -10.81
N ALA A 98 -18.30 12.51 -10.75
CA ALA A 98 -17.62 12.84 -9.51
C ALA A 98 -18.22 14.09 -8.84
N LEU A 99 -18.55 15.11 -9.64
CA LEU A 99 -19.19 16.33 -9.14
C LEU A 99 -20.57 16.04 -8.53
N LYS A 100 -21.35 15.15 -9.14
CA LYS A 100 -22.65 14.73 -8.62
C LYS A 100 -22.54 14.08 -7.25
N ILE A 101 -21.58 13.19 -7.06
CA ILE A 101 -21.30 12.52 -5.77
C ILE A 101 -20.97 13.58 -4.69
N LEU A 102 -20.14 14.55 -5.01
CA LEU A 102 -19.80 15.62 -4.08
C LEU A 102 -21.00 16.51 -3.77
N GLN A 103 -21.79 16.86 -4.78
CA GLN A 103 -22.98 17.70 -4.60
C GLN A 103 -23.97 17.04 -3.64
N GLU A 104 -24.32 15.77 -3.88
CA GLU A 104 -25.23 15.00 -3.03
C GLU A 104 -24.73 14.92 -1.58
N TYR A 105 -23.43 14.72 -1.38
CA TYR A 105 -22.83 14.68 -0.05
C TYR A 105 -22.88 16.01 0.69
N TYR A 106 -22.60 17.12 0.01
CA TYR A 106 -22.56 18.45 0.62
C TYR A 106 -23.97 19.01 0.84
N ASP A 107 -24.89 18.75 -0.07
CA ASP A 107 -26.32 19.09 0.10
C ASP A 107 -26.91 18.40 1.33
N GLY A 108 -26.59 17.12 1.54
CA GLY A 108 -27.02 16.35 2.71
C GLY A 108 -26.44 16.84 4.04
N LYS A 109 -25.48 17.77 4.01
CA LYS A 109 -24.83 18.35 5.21
C LYS A 109 -25.11 19.85 5.40
N ASP A 110 -25.87 20.44 4.51
CA ASP A 110 -26.07 21.90 4.47
C ASP A 110 -24.73 22.70 4.41
N ILE A 111 -23.80 22.17 3.60
CA ILE A 111 -22.47 22.78 3.40
C ILE A 111 -22.32 23.13 1.91
N GLU A 112 -21.88 24.33 1.61
CA GLU A 112 -21.65 24.77 0.24
C GLU A 112 -20.55 23.95 -0.46
N LEU A 113 -20.81 23.44 -1.65
CA LEU A 113 -19.81 22.89 -2.56
C LEU A 113 -19.10 24.05 -3.31
N ASN A 114 -18.22 24.74 -2.61
CA ASN A 114 -17.45 25.86 -3.14
C ASN A 114 -16.42 25.41 -4.19
N GLU A 115 -15.77 26.37 -4.84
CA GLU A 115 -14.82 26.12 -5.94
C GLU A 115 -13.65 25.20 -5.50
N ALA A 116 -13.09 25.41 -4.31
CA ALA A 116 -12.02 24.56 -3.79
C ALA A 116 -12.46 23.10 -3.65
N ARG A 117 -13.66 22.85 -3.11
CA ARG A 117 -14.20 21.50 -2.98
C ARG A 117 -14.50 20.85 -4.32
N ARG A 118 -14.93 21.64 -5.33
CA ARG A 118 -15.16 21.15 -6.70
C ARG A 118 -13.89 20.64 -7.35
N ARG A 119 -12.71 21.09 -6.94
CA ARG A 119 -11.43 20.57 -7.45
C ARG A 119 -11.26 19.10 -7.20
N MET A 120 -11.82 18.54 -6.12
CA MET A 120 -11.79 17.11 -5.83
C MET A 120 -12.60 16.26 -6.83
N ALA A 121 -13.40 16.88 -7.70
CA ALA A 121 -14.04 16.22 -8.84
C ALA A 121 -13.21 16.27 -10.12
N ARG A 122 -11.98 16.79 -10.09
CA ARG A 122 -11.05 16.75 -11.22
C ARG A 122 -10.48 15.34 -11.32
N ILE A 123 -10.84 14.67 -12.39
CA ILE A 123 -10.49 13.27 -12.63
C ILE A 123 -9.93 13.17 -14.06
N PRO A 124 -8.85 12.41 -14.30
CA PRO A 124 -8.34 12.16 -15.66
C PRO A 124 -9.40 11.47 -16.54
N GLU A 125 -9.35 11.79 -17.83
CA GLU A 125 -10.14 11.08 -18.83
C GLU A 125 -9.84 9.57 -18.75
N THR A 126 -10.83 8.74 -18.97
CA THR A 126 -10.74 7.26 -18.94
C THR A 126 -10.55 6.64 -17.54
N ALA A 127 -10.31 7.41 -16.50
CA ALA A 127 -10.18 6.87 -15.15
C ALA A 127 -11.52 6.39 -14.59
N GLU A 128 -11.50 5.29 -13.84
CA GLU A 128 -12.65 4.79 -13.06
C GLU A 128 -12.65 5.37 -11.66
N LEU A 129 -13.82 5.72 -11.11
CA LEU A 129 -13.89 6.26 -9.76
C LEU A 129 -13.69 5.18 -8.71
N ILE A 130 -12.95 5.54 -7.66
CA ILE A 130 -12.86 4.78 -6.40
C ILE A 130 -13.80 5.43 -5.39
N ASP A 131 -14.69 4.64 -4.82
CA ASP A 131 -15.63 5.12 -3.81
C ASP A 131 -14.91 5.56 -2.54
N ASN A 132 -15.40 6.66 -1.99
CA ASN A 132 -14.98 7.18 -0.70
C ASN A 132 -16.20 7.34 0.24
N PRO A 133 -16.55 6.31 0.99
CA PRO A 133 -17.71 6.34 1.89
C PRO A 133 -17.62 7.37 3.04
N ILE A 134 -16.43 7.90 3.32
CA ILE A 134 -16.22 8.82 4.45
C ILE A 134 -16.45 10.27 4.07
N SER A 135 -15.87 10.73 2.96
CA SER A 135 -15.91 12.15 2.58
C SER A 135 -16.49 12.39 1.17
N ALA A 136 -16.93 11.34 0.50
CA ALA A 136 -17.48 11.34 -0.86
C ALA A 136 -16.53 11.84 -1.96
N ALA A 137 -15.42 12.54 -1.64
CA ALA A 137 -14.43 12.92 -2.63
C ALA A 137 -13.75 11.68 -3.20
N PRO A 138 -14.03 11.30 -4.47
CA PRO A 138 -13.57 10.01 -4.99
C PRO A 138 -12.07 10.02 -5.24
N GLY A 139 -11.45 8.84 -5.10
CA GLY A 139 -10.21 8.53 -5.79
C GLY A 139 -10.52 8.00 -7.18
N TYR A 140 -9.50 7.46 -7.86
CA TYR A 140 -9.72 6.88 -9.18
C TYR A 140 -8.64 5.85 -9.52
N VAL A 141 -8.98 4.97 -10.47
CA VAL A 141 -8.05 4.04 -11.11
C VAL A 141 -7.85 4.50 -12.55
N ILE A 142 -6.61 4.62 -12.96
CA ILE A 142 -6.23 4.82 -14.35
C ILE A 142 -5.18 3.76 -14.71
N GLU A 143 -5.50 2.93 -15.71
CA GLU A 143 -4.73 1.73 -16.02
C GLU A 143 -4.50 0.86 -14.78
N ASN A 144 -3.26 0.66 -14.34
CA ASN A 144 -2.92 -0.09 -13.13
C ASN A 144 -2.61 0.80 -11.91
N VAL A 145 -2.90 2.10 -11.98
CA VAL A 145 -2.62 3.06 -10.90
C VAL A 145 -3.87 3.40 -10.13
N CYS A 146 -3.90 3.05 -8.84
CA CYS A 146 -4.96 3.39 -7.89
C CYS A 146 -4.58 4.67 -7.13
N VAL A 147 -5.27 5.77 -7.41
CA VAL A 147 -4.99 7.08 -6.82
C VAL A 147 -5.95 7.35 -5.67
N MET A 148 -5.40 7.48 -4.46
CA MET A 148 -6.18 7.58 -3.23
C MET A 148 -5.71 8.72 -2.32
N ALA A 149 -6.60 9.13 -1.40
CA ALA A 149 -6.34 10.22 -0.45
C ALA A 149 -5.23 9.87 0.57
N GLY A 150 -4.53 10.91 1.07
CA GLY A 150 -3.49 10.74 2.10
C GLY A 150 -4.02 10.48 3.52
N VAL A 151 -5.24 10.95 3.84
CA VAL A 151 -5.83 10.80 5.19
C VAL A 151 -6.08 9.32 5.50
N PRO A 152 -5.50 8.74 6.58
CA PRO A 152 -5.49 7.28 6.79
C PRO A 152 -6.86 6.62 6.79
N LYS A 153 -7.84 7.21 7.48
CA LYS A 153 -9.21 6.65 7.51
C LYS A 153 -9.85 6.64 6.13
N ILE A 154 -9.60 7.66 5.32
CA ILE A 154 -10.12 7.79 3.97
C ILE A 154 -9.42 6.79 3.05
N PHE A 155 -8.09 6.74 3.06
CA PHE A 155 -7.29 5.78 2.32
C PHE A 155 -7.76 4.34 2.56
N GLN A 156 -7.87 3.94 3.82
CA GLN A 156 -8.32 2.60 4.21
C GLN A 156 -9.73 2.29 3.71
N SER A 157 -10.62 3.27 3.75
CA SER A 157 -11.98 3.12 3.25
C SER A 157 -12.01 2.95 1.72
N MET A 158 -11.23 3.76 1.00
CA MET A 158 -11.07 3.63 -0.45
C MET A 158 -10.45 2.29 -0.84
N LEU A 159 -9.37 1.88 -0.16
CA LEU A 159 -8.69 0.61 -0.45
C LEU A 159 -9.64 -0.59 -0.33
N LYS A 160 -10.55 -0.61 0.65
CA LYS A 160 -11.56 -1.66 0.80
C LYS A 160 -12.48 -1.79 -0.42
N THR A 161 -12.70 -0.71 -1.18
CA THR A 161 -13.50 -0.75 -2.41
C THR A 161 -12.69 -1.18 -3.63
N VAL A 162 -11.36 -1.03 -3.58
CA VAL A 162 -10.42 -1.43 -4.64
C VAL A 162 -10.07 -2.92 -4.55
N ILE A 163 -9.74 -3.42 -3.36
CA ILE A 163 -9.29 -4.81 -3.12
C ILE A 163 -10.15 -5.88 -3.82
N PRO A 164 -11.50 -5.82 -3.80
CA PRO A 164 -12.32 -6.82 -4.48
C PRO A 164 -12.16 -6.87 -6.00
N LYS A 165 -11.62 -5.81 -6.61
CA LYS A 165 -11.44 -5.67 -8.06
C LYS A 165 -10.05 -6.12 -8.54
N LEU A 166 -9.11 -6.36 -7.61
CA LEU A 166 -7.75 -6.76 -7.94
C LEU A 166 -7.67 -8.25 -8.27
N GLU A 167 -6.79 -8.63 -9.19
CA GLU A 167 -6.40 -10.02 -9.38
C GLU A 167 -5.59 -10.50 -8.19
N LYS A 168 -6.06 -11.57 -7.56
CA LYS A 168 -5.48 -12.10 -6.34
C LYS A 168 -4.47 -13.19 -6.65
N GLY A 169 -3.38 -13.19 -5.89
CA GLY A 169 -2.44 -14.31 -5.85
C GLY A 169 -2.83 -15.35 -4.78
N LEU A 170 -1.91 -16.24 -4.49
CA LEU A 170 -2.02 -17.15 -3.35
C LEU A 170 -1.71 -16.39 -2.06
N PRO A 171 -2.59 -16.39 -1.05
CA PRO A 171 -2.33 -15.71 0.22
C PRO A 171 -1.00 -16.16 0.84
N THR A 172 -0.17 -15.21 1.22
CA THR A 172 1.07 -15.50 1.95
C THR A 172 0.75 -15.79 3.40
N LEU A 173 0.99 -17.02 3.82
CA LEU A 173 0.87 -17.44 5.20
C LEU A 173 2.10 -17.00 6.00
N SER A 174 1.93 -16.83 7.31
CA SER A 174 3.02 -16.48 8.22
C SER A 174 2.92 -17.28 9.50
N LEU A 175 4.01 -17.95 9.88
CA LEU A 175 4.20 -18.63 11.16
C LEU A 175 5.30 -17.93 11.94
N SER A 176 5.20 -17.95 13.27
CA SER A 176 6.14 -17.27 14.15
C SER A 176 6.56 -18.19 15.28
N VAL A 177 7.87 -18.40 15.43
CA VAL A 177 8.45 -19.29 16.44
C VAL A 177 9.42 -18.51 17.29
N LYS A 178 9.19 -18.47 18.62
CA LYS A 178 10.13 -17.87 19.57
C LYS A 178 11.19 -18.89 19.96
N ILE A 179 12.44 -18.51 19.83
CA ILE A 179 13.62 -19.26 20.25
C ILE A 179 14.36 -18.44 21.31
N TYR A 180 14.75 -19.07 22.41
CA TYR A 180 15.43 -18.42 23.53
C TYR A 180 16.96 -18.46 23.39
N LYS A 181 17.44 -18.22 22.16
CA LYS A 181 18.84 -18.06 21.78
C LYS A 181 19.02 -16.75 21.00
N GLY A 182 20.20 -16.17 21.09
CA GLY A 182 20.54 -14.98 20.32
C GLY A 182 20.63 -15.26 18.80
N GLU A 183 20.44 -14.25 17.97
CA GLU A 183 20.56 -14.41 16.50
C GLU A 183 21.92 -14.99 16.08
N GLY A 184 23.01 -14.57 16.75
CA GLY A 184 24.34 -15.08 16.45
C GLY A 184 24.51 -16.57 16.72
N ASP A 185 23.77 -17.11 17.69
CA ASP A 185 23.86 -18.53 18.07
C ASP A 185 23.14 -19.45 17.08
N ILE A 186 22.18 -18.91 16.32
CA ILE A 186 21.33 -19.66 15.36
C ILE A 186 21.60 -19.28 13.90
N ALA A 187 22.51 -18.34 13.65
CA ALA A 187 22.71 -17.77 12.31
C ALA A 187 23.08 -18.81 11.25
N LEU A 188 23.98 -19.75 11.58
CA LEU A 188 24.40 -20.81 10.66
C LEU A 188 23.27 -21.81 10.38
N ASP A 189 22.54 -22.21 11.42
CA ASP A 189 21.40 -23.11 11.29
C ASP A 189 20.29 -22.48 10.44
N LEU A 190 20.04 -21.17 10.66
CA LEU A 190 19.06 -20.41 9.88
C LEU A 190 19.47 -20.27 8.41
N GLU A 191 20.77 -20.07 8.13
CA GLU A 191 21.28 -20.02 6.76
C GLU A 191 21.10 -21.38 6.05
N GLU A 192 21.29 -22.50 6.74
CA GLU A 192 21.03 -23.84 6.19
C GLU A 192 19.54 -24.07 5.92
N MET A 193 18.68 -23.58 6.81
CA MET A 193 17.24 -23.65 6.62
C MET A 193 16.77 -22.85 5.40
N VAL A 194 17.26 -21.64 5.20
CA VAL A 194 16.96 -20.82 4.01
C VAL A 194 17.35 -21.55 2.73
N LYS A 195 18.49 -22.26 2.73
CA LYS A 195 18.92 -23.08 1.58
C LYS A 195 18.07 -24.35 1.37
N THR A 196 17.60 -24.94 2.46
CA THR A 196 16.80 -26.18 2.43
C THR A 196 15.35 -25.91 2.01
N PHE A 197 14.78 -24.79 2.42
CA PHE A 197 13.41 -24.36 2.15
C PHE A 197 13.41 -23.11 1.26
N ASP A 198 13.96 -23.22 0.07
CA ASP A 198 14.16 -22.11 -0.88
C ASP A 198 12.86 -21.45 -1.36
N GLN A 199 11.70 -22.13 -1.18
CA GLN A 199 10.36 -21.58 -1.45
C GLN A 199 9.76 -20.79 -0.28
N LEU A 200 10.45 -20.74 0.88
CA LEU A 200 10.01 -20.03 2.05
C LEU A 200 10.92 -18.83 2.34
N ASN A 201 10.32 -17.80 2.92
CA ASN A 201 11.07 -16.64 3.41
C ASN A 201 11.19 -16.72 4.93
N PHE A 202 12.42 -16.57 5.44
CA PHE A 202 12.72 -16.54 6.86
C PHE A 202 13.14 -15.14 7.28
N GLY A 203 12.56 -14.64 8.37
CA GLY A 203 12.98 -13.42 9.05
C GLY A 203 13.36 -13.72 10.48
N SER A 204 14.42 -13.11 10.99
CA SER A 204 14.81 -13.19 12.39
C SER A 204 14.64 -11.82 13.06
N TYR A 205 14.05 -11.81 14.24
CA TYR A 205 13.73 -10.60 14.98
C TYR A 205 14.10 -10.78 16.44
N PRO A 206 15.17 -10.15 16.92
CA PRO A 206 15.57 -10.22 18.32
C PRO A 206 14.46 -9.65 19.24
N PHE A 207 14.25 -10.29 20.37
CA PHE A 207 13.37 -9.74 21.40
C PHE A 207 14.04 -9.74 22.77
N SER A 208 13.60 -8.83 23.62
CA SER A 208 13.95 -8.75 25.03
C SER A 208 12.67 -8.44 25.82
N GLU A 209 12.12 -9.46 26.48
CA GLU A 209 10.88 -9.34 27.26
C GLU A 209 11.16 -9.74 28.72
N LYS A 210 10.96 -8.82 29.67
CA LYS A 210 11.10 -9.08 31.11
C LYS A 210 12.42 -9.76 31.53
N GLY A 211 13.55 -9.39 30.87
CA GLY A 211 14.88 -9.95 31.13
C GLY A 211 15.16 -11.29 30.42
N VAL A 212 14.23 -11.81 29.65
CA VAL A 212 14.41 -12.96 28.78
C VAL A 212 14.75 -12.47 27.37
N HIS A 213 15.83 -12.97 26.82
CA HIS A 213 16.30 -12.62 25.47
C HIS A 213 16.12 -13.80 24.53
N GLY A 214 15.92 -13.52 23.26
CA GLY A 214 15.78 -14.54 22.24
C GLY A 214 15.54 -13.96 20.87
N THR A 215 15.21 -14.83 19.92
CA THR A 215 14.92 -14.49 18.53
C THR A 215 13.58 -15.05 18.12
N ASN A 216 12.75 -14.22 17.54
CA ASN A 216 11.50 -14.62 16.94
C ASN A 216 11.74 -14.90 15.45
N ILE A 217 11.64 -16.16 15.04
CA ILE A 217 11.77 -16.57 13.64
C ILE A 217 10.39 -16.52 13.00
N VAL A 218 10.27 -15.76 11.91
CA VAL A 218 9.05 -15.65 11.11
C VAL A 218 9.26 -16.38 9.80
N ILE A 219 8.43 -17.39 9.54
CA ILE A 219 8.42 -18.20 8.31
C ILE A 219 7.25 -17.73 7.47
N ARG A 220 7.50 -17.37 6.21
CA ARG A 220 6.47 -16.93 5.26
C ARG A 220 6.50 -17.77 4.00
N GLY A 221 5.33 -18.10 3.48
CA GLY A 221 5.19 -18.86 2.25
C GLY A 221 3.73 -19.10 1.88
N THR A 222 3.50 -19.80 0.79
CA THR A 222 2.17 -20.16 0.30
C THR A 222 1.83 -21.64 0.51
N ASP A 223 2.84 -22.49 0.78
CA ASP A 223 2.68 -23.91 1.06
C ASP A 223 2.66 -24.16 2.56
N LYS A 224 1.47 -24.40 3.09
CA LYS A 224 1.26 -24.64 4.52
C LYS A 224 2.03 -25.84 5.04
N LYS A 225 2.09 -26.94 4.26
CA LYS A 225 2.77 -28.17 4.69
C LYS A 225 4.28 -27.96 4.79
N LEU A 226 4.86 -27.31 3.79
CA LEU A 226 6.29 -26.97 3.79
C LEU A 226 6.63 -26.02 4.95
N MET A 227 5.73 -25.09 5.29
CA MET A 227 5.90 -24.20 6.44
C MET A 227 5.84 -24.93 7.77
N GLU A 228 4.96 -25.93 7.93
CA GLU A 228 4.89 -26.78 9.13
C GLU A 228 6.18 -27.62 9.29
N GLU A 229 6.72 -28.17 8.21
CA GLU A 229 8.00 -28.88 8.23
C GLU A 229 9.18 -27.96 8.63
N ALA A 230 9.18 -26.72 8.12
CA ALA A 230 10.16 -25.73 8.50
C ALA A 230 10.02 -25.27 9.96
N GLU A 231 8.77 -25.12 10.46
CA GLU A 231 8.49 -24.79 11.85
C GLU A 231 9.07 -25.83 12.81
N ASP A 232 8.88 -27.13 12.52
CA ASP A 232 9.41 -28.22 13.34
C ASP A 232 10.95 -28.17 13.42
N LYS A 233 11.62 -27.89 12.31
CA LYS A 233 13.06 -27.70 12.28
C LYS A 233 13.51 -26.46 13.11
N VAL A 234 12.81 -25.32 12.96
CA VAL A 234 13.10 -24.12 13.75
C VAL A 234 12.92 -24.41 15.24
N ARG A 235 11.87 -25.12 15.65
CA ARG A 235 11.66 -25.52 17.05
C ARG A 235 12.77 -26.43 17.60
N SER A 236 13.43 -27.23 16.76
CA SER A 236 14.56 -28.05 17.18
C SER A 236 15.85 -27.29 17.48
N LEU A 237 15.91 -25.99 17.16
CA LEU A 237 17.03 -25.10 17.52
C LEU A 237 16.97 -24.61 18.97
N THR A 238 15.94 -24.91 19.72
CA THR A 238 15.74 -24.45 21.10
C THR A 238 16.72 -25.09 22.08
#